data_faeeb93e013475e5dea9471e7163e1a1
#
_entry.id   faeeb93e013475e5dea9471e7163e1a1
#
_cell.length_a   1.000
_cell.length_b   1.000
_cell.length_c   1.000
_cell.angle_alpha   90.00
_cell.angle_beta   90.00
_cell.angle_gamma   90.00
#
_symmetry.space_group_name_H-M   'P 1'
#
loop_
_entity.id
_entity.type
_entity.pdbx_description
1 polymer ?
#
loop_
_entity_poly.entity_id
_entity_poly.type
_entity_poly.pdbx_seq_one_letter_code
_entity_poly.pdbx_strand_id
1 'polypeptide(L)'
;MDSRRIVVEPSDAGNRLDLYLSGQLELSRSAVGRLISGGLVSGVGKVKASRVVVSGDWFDVSMPEPSEESVVPQDVPFRTVYADDWLAVVEKLAGIAVHPGAGRKDGTLVNGLVKTFGPLPGAGLRPGIVHRLDIGTSGLMVVARTPQAYLFLQREFSQRRVEKTYLALVHGWIPASQGTLDGPIGRSRYDRLKMAVRADGRRAVTRYRTLWTRGSLSLTACRIETGRTHQIRVHMASIGCYLDGDRLYGPKDVSRHFLEGRVFLHAWRLSFHHPSDGRTMNFRSPLPDELIGVLKKIRSE
;
A
#
# COMPACT_ATOMS: atom_id res chain seq x y z
N MET A 1 -9.10 18.84 25.72
CA MET A 1 -8.89 19.10 24.29
C MET A 1 -8.02 20.34 24.14
N ASP A 2 -6.87 20.19 23.56
CA ASP A 2 -5.97 21.32 23.32
C ASP A 2 -6.45 22.03 22.04
N SER A 3 -6.80 23.33 22.16
CA SER A 3 -7.32 24.12 21.03
C SER A 3 -6.28 25.17 20.65
N ARG A 4 -5.89 25.19 19.37
CA ARG A 4 -4.91 26.11 18.83
C ARG A 4 -5.57 27.06 17.83
N ARG A 5 -5.45 28.38 18.06
CA ARG A 5 -5.84 29.39 17.08
C ARG A 5 -4.72 29.63 16.09
N ILE A 6 -5.03 29.58 14.81
CA ILE A 6 -4.13 29.82 13.68
C ILE A 6 -4.70 30.97 12.87
N VAL A 7 -3.90 32.01 12.63
CA VAL A 7 -4.27 33.18 11.86
C VAL A 7 -3.50 33.17 10.54
N VAL A 8 -4.18 33.45 9.45
CA VAL A 8 -3.59 33.42 8.09
C VAL A 8 -2.78 34.70 7.85
N GLU A 9 -1.48 34.52 7.67
CA GLU A 9 -0.57 35.60 7.32
C GLU A 9 -0.75 36.02 5.84
N PRO A 10 -0.37 37.25 5.46
CA PRO A 10 -0.47 37.71 4.07
C PRO A 10 0.23 36.81 3.05
N SER A 11 1.36 36.21 3.41
CA SER A 11 2.14 35.25 2.58
C SER A 11 1.43 33.95 2.27
N ASP A 12 0.47 33.56 3.12
CA ASP A 12 -0.27 32.30 3.03
C ASP A 12 -1.63 32.44 2.35
N ALA A 13 -2.05 33.70 2.09
CA ALA A 13 -3.30 33.97 1.39
C ALA A 13 -3.31 33.33 -0.01
N GLY A 14 -4.48 32.86 -0.44
CA GLY A 14 -4.65 32.17 -1.73
C GLY A 14 -4.47 30.65 -1.67
N ASN A 15 -3.95 30.10 -0.58
CA ASN A 15 -3.85 28.66 -0.39
C ASN A 15 -5.21 28.03 -0.07
N ARG A 16 -5.35 26.74 -0.36
CA ARG A 16 -6.51 25.98 0.12
C ARG A 16 -6.36 25.71 1.63
N LEU A 17 -7.47 25.73 2.35
CA LEU A 17 -7.51 25.52 3.81
C LEU A 17 -6.86 24.19 4.22
N ASP A 18 -7.12 23.09 3.49
CA ASP A 18 -6.53 21.79 3.78
C ASP A 18 -5.00 21.78 3.60
N LEU A 19 -4.48 22.57 2.66
CA LEU A 19 -3.05 22.71 2.41
C LEU A 19 -2.39 23.63 3.45
N TYR A 20 -3.01 24.77 3.74
CA TYR A 20 -2.55 25.73 4.72
C TYR A 20 -2.42 25.10 6.11
N LEU A 21 -3.51 24.51 6.61
CA LEU A 21 -3.50 23.84 7.93
C LEU A 21 -2.56 22.62 7.98
N SER A 22 -2.35 21.94 6.84
CA SER A 22 -1.37 20.84 6.73
C SER A 22 0.05 21.33 7.05
N GLY A 23 0.44 22.48 6.55
CA GLY A 23 1.74 23.10 6.85
C GLY A 23 1.85 23.57 8.29
N GLN A 24 0.83 24.28 8.78
CA GLN A 24 0.83 24.91 10.13
C GLN A 24 0.80 23.88 11.28
N LEU A 25 0.18 22.72 11.04
CA LEU A 25 0.02 21.65 12.03
C LEU A 25 0.99 20.48 11.85
N GLU A 26 1.82 20.53 10.81
CA GLU A 26 2.70 19.41 10.41
C GLU A 26 1.96 18.07 10.22
N LEU A 27 0.70 18.16 9.78
CA LEU A 27 -0.17 17.03 9.55
C LEU A 27 -0.32 16.73 8.04
N SER A 28 -0.66 15.47 7.70
CA SER A 28 -1.03 15.16 6.32
C SER A 28 -2.36 15.83 5.94
N ARG A 29 -2.53 16.20 4.65
CA ARG A 29 -3.79 16.76 4.12
C ARG A 29 -5.02 15.89 4.44
N SER A 30 -4.85 14.57 4.44
CA SER A 30 -5.92 13.64 4.81
C SER A 30 -6.29 13.72 6.29
N ALA A 31 -5.31 13.97 7.17
CA ALA A 31 -5.56 14.19 8.59
C ALA A 31 -6.32 15.50 8.80
N VAL A 32 -5.87 16.60 8.18
CA VAL A 32 -6.59 17.88 8.21
C VAL A 32 -8.00 17.75 7.64
N GLY A 33 -8.17 17.03 6.54
CA GLY A 33 -9.50 16.75 5.98
C GLY A 33 -10.44 16.04 6.97
N ARG A 34 -9.92 15.11 7.78
CA ARG A 34 -10.70 14.47 8.86
C ARG A 34 -11.05 15.43 9.98
N LEU A 35 -10.12 16.30 10.39
CA LEU A 35 -10.42 17.35 11.40
C LEU A 35 -11.55 18.26 10.93
N ILE A 36 -11.49 18.72 9.67
CA ILE A 36 -12.52 19.57 9.07
C ILE A 36 -13.87 18.83 8.99
N SER A 37 -13.90 17.61 8.47
CA SER A 37 -15.13 16.82 8.32
C SER A 37 -15.71 16.36 9.65
N GLY A 38 -14.87 16.21 10.68
CA GLY A 38 -15.27 15.88 12.05
C GLY A 38 -15.71 17.09 12.89
N GLY A 39 -15.75 18.31 12.30
CA GLY A 39 -16.16 19.51 13.03
C GLY A 39 -15.13 20.03 14.05
N LEU A 40 -13.88 19.53 13.99
CA LEU A 40 -12.79 19.90 14.90
C LEU A 40 -12.02 21.15 14.44
N VAL A 41 -12.45 21.76 13.34
CA VAL A 41 -11.94 23.05 12.83
C VAL A 41 -13.13 24.00 12.76
N SER A 42 -13.05 25.09 13.48
CA SER A 42 -14.00 26.21 13.42
C SER A 42 -13.25 27.49 12.99
N GLY A 43 -13.95 28.51 12.55
CA GLY A 43 -13.33 29.77 12.15
C GLY A 43 -14.20 30.65 11.28
N VAL A 44 -13.59 31.61 10.61
CA VAL A 44 -14.30 32.58 9.78
C VAL A 44 -14.98 31.90 8.59
N GLY A 45 -16.28 32.13 8.42
CA GLY A 45 -17.08 31.65 7.31
C GLY A 45 -17.25 30.13 7.25
N LYS A 46 -17.54 29.59 6.04
CA LYS A 46 -17.79 28.18 5.87
C LYS A 46 -16.48 27.39 5.85
N VAL A 47 -16.24 26.51 6.83
CA VAL A 47 -15.05 25.68 6.91
C VAL A 47 -15.20 24.46 5.98
N LYS A 48 -14.47 24.48 4.88
CA LYS A 48 -14.38 23.37 3.92
C LYS A 48 -12.91 23.18 3.51
N ALA A 49 -12.47 21.95 3.31
CA ALA A 49 -11.10 21.63 2.91
C ALA A 49 -10.61 22.38 1.66
N SER A 50 -11.53 22.60 0.71
CA SER A 50 -11.24 23.30 -0.57
C SER A 50 -11.36 24.82 -0.48
N ARG A 51 -11.76 25.41 0.65
CA ARG A 51 -11.85 26.87 0.81
C ARG A 51 -10.49 27.50 0.58
N VAL A 52 -10.45 28.61 -0.14
CA VAL A 52 -9.26 29.46 -0.29
C VAL A 52 -9.23 30.41 0.92
N VAL A 53 -8.11 30.45 1.63
CA VAL A 53 -7.91 31.31 2.79
C VAL A 53 -7.47 32.70 2.35
N VAL A 54 -7.88 33.72 3.10
CA VAL A 54 -7.48 35.11 2.90
C VAL A 54 -6.73 35.62 4.14
N SER A 55 -5.88 36.62 3.95
CA SER A 55 -5.13 37.24 5.03
C SER A 55 -6.09 37.73 6.14
N GLY A 56 -5.76 37.43 7.39
CA GLY A 56 -6.59 37.73 8.57
C GLY A 56 -7.68 36.71 8.88
N ASP A 57 -7.93 35.70 8.02
CA ASP A 57 -8.76 34.56 8.41
C ASP A 57 -8.16 33.90 9.64
N TRP A 58 -9.02 33.41 10.56
CA TRP A 58 -8.58 32.64 11.71
C TRP A 58 -9.34 31.34 11.81
N PHE A 59 -8.65 30.31 12.30
CA PHE A 59 -9.21 28.98 12.51
C PHE A 59 -8.80 28.47 13.89
N ASP A 60 -9.77 28.04 14.68
CA ASP A 60 -9.55 27.30 15.91
C ASP A 60 -9.57 25.81 15.58
N VAL A 61 -8.45 25.16 15.82
CA VAL A 61 -8.30 23.73 15.59
C VAL A 61 -8.25 23.01 16.92
N SER A 62 -9.27 22.21 17.20
CA SER A 62 -9.29 21.29 18.33
C SER A 62 -8.58 20.00 17.92
N MET A 63 -7.44 19.74 18.54
CA MET A 63 -6.79 18.44 18.36
C MET A 63 -7.55 17.40 19.18
N PRO A 64 -8.09 16.35 18.54
CA PRO A 64 -8.64 15.25 19.31
C PRO A 64 -7.51 14.66 20.14
N GLU A 65 -7.83 14.30 21.38
CA GLU A 65 -6.93 13.45 22.16
C GLU A 65 -6.53 12.27 21.28
N PRO A 66 -5.25 11.80 21.36
CA PRO A 66 -4.84 10.65 20.60
C PRO A 66 -5.89 9.56 20.82
N SER A 67 -6.64 9.22 19.76
CA SER A 67 -7.66 8.18 19.89
C SER A 67 -6.93 6.96 20.45
N GLU A 68 -7.52 6.28 21.41
CA GLU A 68 -7.04 5.03 22.01
C GLU A 68 -6.92 3.88 20.98
N GLU A 69 -7.16 4.13 19.71
CA GLU A 69 -6.85 3.21 18.60
C GLU A 69 -5.34 3.13 18.37
N SER A 70 -4.60 2.77 19.40
CA SER A 70 -3.22 2.35 19.30
C SER A 70 -3.17 0.89 18.84
N VAL A 71 -2.20 0.59 17.98
CA VAL A 71 -1.94 -0.79 17.58
C VAL A 71 -1.39 -1.55 18.78
N VAL A 72 -2.13 -2.53 19.26
CA VAL A 72 -1.70 -3.40 20.37
C VAL A 72 -0.61 -4.35 19.87
N PRO A 73 0.55 -4.45 20.54
CA PRO A 73 1.58 -5.43 20.21
C PRO A 73 1.06 -6.87 20.32
N GLN A 74 1.27 -7.69 19.28
CA GLN A 74 0.83 -9.10 19.25
C GLN A 74 1.85 -9.98 18.55
N ASP A 75 1.85 -11.28 18.84
CA ASP A 75 2.63 -12.28 18.12
C ASP A 75 2.01 -12.55 16.76
N VAL A 76 2.49 -11.83 15.74
CA VAL A 76 2.10 -12.04 14.36
C VAL A 76 3.35 -12.44 13.57
N PRO A 77 3.36 -13.61 12.91
CA PRO A 77 4.56 -14.13 12.27
C PRO A 77 4.92 -13.31 11.01
N PHE A 78 6.18 -12.92 10.93
CA PHE A 78 6.85 -12.37 9.74
C PHE A 78 8.35 -12.65 9.85
N ARG A 79 9.10 -12.50 8.76
CA ARG A 79 10.55 -12.63 8.78
C ARG A 79 11.21 -11.26 8.61
N THR A 80 12.12 -10.89 9.50
CA THR A 80 12.99 -9.74 9.31
C THR A 80 14.13 -10.11 8.37
N VAL A 81 14.24 -9.38 7.25
CA VAL A 81 15.30 -9.56 6.23
C VAL A 81 16.46 -8.64 6.52
N TYR A 82 16.17 -7.42 6.98
CA TYR A 82 17.12 -6.40 7.33
C TYR A 82 16.50 -5.45 8.37
N ALA A 83 17.29 -4.95 9.29
CA ALA A 83 16.87 -3.88 10.20
C ALA A 83 18.08 -3.05 10.62
N ASP A 84 17.89 -1.74 10.71
CA ASP A 84 18.80 -0.77 11.31
C ASP A 84 18.00 0.25 12.14
N ASP A 85 18.63 1.34 12.55
CA ASP A 85 17.97 2.37 13.37
C ASP A 85 16.89 3.16 12.60
N TRP A 86 16.93 3.18 11.26
CA TRP A 86 16.05 3.98 10.41
C TRP A 86 14.84 3.21 9.88
N LEU A 87 15.06 1.97 9.47
CA LEU A 87 14.05 1.17 8.79
C LEU A 87 14.23 -0.34 9.05
N ALA A 88 13.20 -1.09 8.72
CA ALA A 88 13.30 -2.54 8.59
C ALA A 88 12.75 -2.99 7.22
N VAL A 89 13.34 -4.05 6.67
CA VAL A 89 12.78 -4.79 5.54
C VAL A 89 12.30 -6.13 6.05
N VAL A 90 11.02 -6.43 5.83
CA VAL A 90 10.39 -7.63 6.34
C VAL A 90 9.72 -8.42 5.22
N GLU A 91 9.58 -9.72 5.41
CA GLU A 91 8.73 -10.58 4.59
C GLU A 91 7.41 -10.82 5.31
N LYS A 92 6.34 -10.35 4.69
CA LYS A 92 4.98 -10.65 5.11
C LYS A 92 4.56 -12.02 4.59
N LEU A 93 4.00 -12.85 5.44
CA LEU A 93 3.36 -14.10 5.01
C LEU A 93 2.02 -13.83 4.33
N ALA A 94 1.57 -14.76 3.49
CA ALA A 94 0.20 -14.75 2.97
C ALA A 94 -0.81 -14.99 4.09
N GLY A 95 -2.05 -14.52 3.91
CA GLY A 95 -3.11 -14.62 4.92
C GLY A 95 -3.09 -13.51 5.98
N ILE A 96 -1.99 -12.77 6.13
CA ILE A 96 -1.83 -11.70 7.11
C ILE A 96 -2.15 -10.34 6.45
N ALA A 97 -3.08 -9.58 7.03
CA ALA A 97 -3.32 -8.19 6.66
C ALA A 97 -2.15 -7.30 7.10
N VAL A 98 -1.86 -6.24 6.36
CA VAL A 98 -0.77 -5.32 6.72
C VAL A 98 -1.12 -4.50 7.97
N HIS A 99 -2.33 -3.98 8.05
CA HIS A 99 -2.79 -3.10 9.13
C HIS A 99 -4.27 -3.34 9.44
N PRO A 100 -4.76 -2.93 10.61
CA PRO A 100 -6.18 -2.98 10.96
C PRO A 100 -7.05 -2.26 9.91
N GLY A 101 -8.27 -2.75 9.73
CA GLY A 101 -9.23 -2.21 8.79
C GLY A 101 -10.61 -2.86 8.95
N ALA A 102 -11.53 -2.57 8.03
CA ALA A 102 -12.88 -3.12 8.09
C ALA A 102 -12.86 -4.65 8.19
N GLY A 103 -13.47 -5.19 9.25
CA GLY A 103 -13.57 -6.62 9.51
C GLY A 103 -12.35 -7.27 10.16
N ARG A 104 -11.26 -6.53 10.42
CA ARG A 104 -10.08 -7.05 11.13
C ARG A 104 -9.45 -5.95 11.96
N LYS A 105 -9.57 -6.03 13.28
CA LYS A 105 -9.05 -5.02 14.23
C LYS A 105 -7.63 -5.34 14.71
N ASP A 106 -7.20 -6.59 14.66
CA ASP A 106 -5.95 -7.12 15.20
C ASP A 106 -5.39 -8.27 14.35
N GLY A 107 -4.35 -8.95 14.82
CA GLY A 107 -3.68 -10.03 14.10
C GLY A 107 -3.07 -9.59 12.77
N THR A 108 -2.67 -8.33 12.66
CA THR A 108 -2.08 -7.76 11.44
C THR A 108 -0.57 -7.66 11.55
N LEU A 109 0.10 -7.49 10.42
CA LEU A 109 1.56 -7.32 10.38
C LEU A 109 2.01 -6.19 11.30
N VAL A 110 1.27 -5.07 11.34
CA VAL A 110 1.59 -3.92 12.19
C VAL A 110 1.60 -4.29 13.68
N ASN A 111 0.69 -5.17 14.14
CA ASN A 111 0.70 -5.66 15.52
C ASN A 111 2.00 -6.39 15.85
N GLY A 112 2.49 -7.24 14.92
CA GLY A 112 3.77 -7.93 15.06
C GLY A 112 4.97 -6.98 14.97
N LEU A 113 4.92 -6.00 14.06
CA LEU A 113 5.99 -5.01 13.91
C LEU A 113 6.18 -4.16 15.17
N VAL A 114 5.07 -3.67 15.77
CA VAL A 114 5.12 -2.91 17.02
C VAL A 114 5.63 -3.78 18.18
N LYS A 115 5.27 -5.08 18.23
CA LYS A 115 5.82 -6.01 19.21
C LYS A 115 7.34 -6.18 19.07
N THR A 116 7.81 -6.31 17.84
CA THR A 116 9.23 -6.62 17.55
C THR A 116 10.13 -5.39 17.65
N PHE A 117 9.68 -4.25 17.12
CA PHE A 117 10.52 -3.05 16.98
C PHE A 117 10.15 -1.91 17.95
N GLY A 118 9.13 -2.10 18.79
CA GLY A 118 8.62 -1.05 19.66
C GLY A 118 7.75 -0.02 18.93
N PRO A 119 7.58 1.18 19.48
CA PRO A 119 6.83 2.26 18.86
C PRO A 119 7.38 2.63 17.49
N LEU A 120 6.52 2.69 16.49
CA LEU A 120 6.87 3.05 15.12
C LEU A 120 6.23 4.39 14.72
N PRO A 121 6.87 5.17 13.82
CA PRO A 121 6.39 6.48 13.40
C PRO A 121 5.11 6.39 12.56
N GLY A 122 4.33 7.48 12.55
CA GLY A 122 3.06 7.56 11.84
C GLY A 122 1.88 7.55 12.79
N ALA A 123 0.71 7.98 12.31
CA ALA A 123 -0.48 8.14 13.13
C ALA A 123 -1.51 7.00 12.93
N GLY A 124 -2.30 6.74 13.95
CA GLY A 124 -3.43 5.79 13.94
C GLY A 124 -2.98 4.34 13.75
N LEU A 125 -3.74 3.59 12.98
CA LEU A 125 -3.58 2.13 12.84
C LEU A 125 -2.51 1.69 11.83
N ARG A 126 -1.57 2.56 11.42
CA ARG A 126 -0.55 2.26 10.40
C ARG A 126 0.86 2.72 10.77
N PRO A 127 1.31 2.55 12.04
CA PRO A 127 2.65 2.96 12.42
C PRO A 127 3.71 2.25 11.56
N GLY A 128 4.69 3.00 11.06
CA GLY A 128 5.78 2.54 10.22
C GLY A 128 5.42 2.18 8.77
N ILE A 129 4.14 2.13 8.42
CA ILE A 129 3.67 1.61 7.11
C ILE A 129 3.67 2.70 6.04
N VAL A 130 4.52 2.55 5.04
CA VAL A 130 4.65 3.45 3.88
C VAL A 130 4.05 2.86 2.59
N HIS A 131 3.86 1.54 2.54
CA HIS A 131 3.15 0.83 1.47
C HIS A 131 2.47 -0.44 1.99
N ARG A 132 1.77 -1.16 1.13
CA ARG A 132 1.05 -2.36 1.54
C ARG A 132 1.07 -3.47 0.49
N LEU A 133 0.88 -4.69 0.96
CA LEU A 133 0.55 -5.88 0.18
C LEU A 133 -0.90 -6.30 0.48
N ASP A 134 -1.54 -6.98 -0.46
CA ASP A 134 -2.84 -7.61 -0.22
C ASP A 134 -2.69 -8.78 0.78
N ILE A 135 -3.79 -9.18 1.43
CA ILE A 135 -3.79 -10.26 2.43
C ILE A 135 -3.18 -11.54 1.85
N GLY A 136 -3.62 -11.96 0.66
CA GLY A 136 -3.14 -13.17 0.00
C GLY A 136 -1.76 -13.05 -0.67
N THR A 137 -1.12 -11.88 -0.64
CA THR A 137 0.20 -11.65 -1.21
C THR A 137 1.27 -11.77 -0.14
N SER A 138 2.32 -12.54 -0.41
CA SER A 138 3.51 -12.65 0.44
C SER A 138 4.67 -11.80 -0.07
N GLY A 139 5.73 -11.64 0.73
CA GLY A 139 7.02 -11.08 0.32
C GLY A 139 7.38 -9.74 0.92
N LEU A 140 8.31 -9.05 0.30
CA LEU A 140 9.04 -7.91 0.85
C LEU A 140 8.18 -6.67 1.09
N MET A 141 8.39 -6.08 2.26
CA MET A 141 7.90 -4.76 2.64
C MET A 141 9.00 -3.98 3.37
N VAL A 142 9.09 -2.65 3.12
CA VAL A 142 9.91 -1.74 3.92
C VAL A 142 9.01 -1.03 4.95
N VAL A 143 9.53 -0.91 6.16
CA VAL A 143 8.87 -0.31 7.33
C VAL A 143 9.78 0.77 7.89
N ALA A 144 9.25 1.95 8.13
CA ALA A 144 9.99 3.03 8.77
C ALA A 144 10.05 2.83 10.29
N ARG A 145 11.22 3.07 10.90
CA ARG A 145 11.43 3.01 12.35
C ARG A 145 11.57 4.39 12.97
N THR A 146 11.89 5.42 12.18
CA THR A 146 11.99 6.82 12.64
C THR A 146 11.07 7.74 11.85
N PRO A 147 10.64 8.89 12.42
CA PRO A 147 9.84 9.88 11.71
C PRO A 147 10.49 10.39 10.42
N GLN A 148 11.81 10.58 10.43
CA GLN A 148 12.58 11.05 9.28
C GLN A 148 12.56 10.01 8.15
N ALA A 149 12.80 8.72 8.48
CA ALA A 149 12.70 7.61 7.52
C ALA A 149 11.28 7.46 6.97
N TYR A 150 10.26 7.68 7.82
CA TYR A 150 8.86 7.61 7.39
C TYR A 150 8.54 8.65 6.32
N LEU A 151 8.91 9.92 6.55
CA LEU A 151 8.71 11.00 5.59
C LEU A 151 9.53 10.81 4.31
N PHE A 152 10.79 10.38 4.45
CA PHE A 152 11.65 10.08 3.31
C PHE A 152 11.06 8.99 2.43
N LEU A 153 10.74 7.84 3.01
CA LEU A 153 10.17 6.71 2.27
C LEU A 153 8.81 7.06 1.63
N GLN A 154 7.96 7.83 2.31
CA GLN A 154 6.71 8.32 1.70
C GLN A 154 6.98 9.15 0.43
N ARG A 155 8.00 10.01 0.43
CA ARG A 155 8.43 10.77 -0.76
C ARG A 155 8.94 9.84 -1.86
N GLU A 156 9.79 8.86 -1.53
CA GLU A 156 10.29 7.85 -2.48
C GLU A 156 9.14 7.10 -3.17
N PHE A 157 8.14 6.64 -2.41
CA PHE A 157 6.95 6.00 -2.96
C PHE A 157 6.09 6.94 -3.81
N SER A 158 5.88 8.18 -3.38
CA SER A 158 5.07 9.17 -4.10
C SER A 158 5.72 9.58 -5.42
N GLN A 159 7.04 9.68 -5.44
CA GLN A 159 7.87 10.01 -6.60
C GLN A 159 8.23 8.78 -7.46
N ARG A 160 7.73 7.58 -7.09
CA ARG A 160 7.93 6.31 -7.82
C ARG A 160 9.40 5.90 -7.96
N ARG A 161 10.24 6.27 -7.00
CA ARG A 161 11.66 5.87 -6.95
C ARG A 161 11.88 4.51 -6.32
N VAL A 162 10.85 3.95 -5.67
CA VAL A 162 10.87 2.57 -5.13
C VAL A 162 10.51 1.57 -6.22
N GLU A 163 11.44 0.68 -6.54
CA GLU A 163 11.21 -0.39 -7.51
C GLU A 163 10.66 -1.64 -6.80
N LYS A 164 9.60 -2.19 -7.35
CA LYS A 164 8.90 -3.37 -6.82
C LYS A 164 8.63 -4.35 -7.93
N THR A 165 9.15 -5.57 -7.79
CA THR A 165 8.90 -6.67 -8.73
C THR A 165 8.25 -7.83 -7.99
N TYR A 166 7.20 -8.36 -8.57
CA TYR A 166 6.42 -9.48 -8.06
C TYR A 166 6.59 -10.69 -8.99
N LEU A 167 6.52 -11.88 -8.43
CA LEU A 167 6.30 -13.10 -9.19
C LEU A 167 4.83 -13.50 -9.11
N ALA A 168 4.24 -13.79 -10.26
CA ALA A 168 2.86 -14.23 -10.41
C ALA A 168 2.79 -15.46 -11.30
N LEU A 169 2.05 -16.48 -10.91
CA LEU A 169 1.62 -17.55 -11.79
C LEU A 169 0.28 -17.14 -12.39
N VAL A 170 0.21 -17.11 -13.70
CA VAL A 170 -0.90 -16.57 -14.48
C VAL A 170 -1.49 -17.67 -15.36
N HIS A 171 -2.81 -17.83 -15.31
CA HIS A 171 -3.60 -18.59 -16.24
C HIS A 171 -4.08 -17.74 -17.40
N GLY A 172 -4.24 -18.33 -18.55
CA GLY A 172 -4.69 -17.66 -19.78
C GLY A 172 -3.54 -17.39 -20.74
N TRP A 173 -3.91 -16.90 -21.90
CA TRP A 173 -2.94 -16.63 -22.97
C TRP A 173 -2.41 -15.21 -22.85
N ILE A 174 -1.17 -15.05 -22.46
CA ILE A 174 -0.51 -13.75 -22.43
C ILE A 174 -0.11 -13.36 -23.87
N PRO A 175 -0.55 -12.21 -24.39
CA PRO A 175 -0.35 -11.85 -25.80
C PRO A 175 1.10 -11.75 -26.25
N ALA A 176 2.02 -11.41 -25.35
CA ALA A 176 3.44 -11.25 -25.64
C ALA A 176 4.30 -11.65 -24.43
N SER A 177 5.55 -12.05 -24.69
CA SER A 177 6.50 -12.43 -23.62
C SER A 177 6.82 -11.27 -22.65
N GLN A 178 6.60 -10.03 -23.05
CA GLN A 178 6.71 -8.84 -22.24
C GLN A 178 5.73 -7.75 -22.71
N GLY A 179 5.31 -6.89 -21.78
CA GLY A 179 4.39 -5.81 -22.13
C GLY A 179 4.16 -4.84 -20.97
N THR A 180 3.39 -3.81 -21.27
CA THR A 180 2.96 -2.79 -20.29
C THR A 180 1.44 -2.73 -20.29
N LEU A 181 0.87 -2.88 -19.10
CA LEU A 181 -0.55 -2.68 -18.83
C LEU A 181 -0.69 -1.29 -18.17
N ASP A 182 -1.14 -0.32 -18.94
CA ASP A 182 -1.39 1.06 -18.49
C ASP A 182 -2.91 1.29 -18.53
N GLY A 183 -3.56 1.04 -17.41
CA GLY A 183 -5.01 1.16 -17.26
C GLY A 183 -5.36 1.75 -15.90
N PRO A 184 -6.04 2.91 -15.83
CA PRO A 184 -6.42 3.51 -14.55
C PRO A 184 -7.34 2.57 -13.76
N ILE A 185 -7.10 2.42 -12.44
CA ILE A 185 -7.82 1.50 -11.58
C ILE A 185 -8.72 2.27 -10.62
N GLY A 186 -9.99 1.90 -10.59
CA GLY A 186 -11.02 2.38 -9.67
C GLY A 186 -11.81 1.22 -9.06
N ARG A 187 -12.67 1.53 -8.09
CA ARG A 187 -13.58 0.53 -7.53
C ARG A 187 -14.62 0.11 -8.59
N SER A 188 -14.89 -1.19 -8.68
CA SER A 188 -15.94 -1.68 -9.60
C SER A 188 -17.31 -1.05 -9.27
N ARG A 189 -18.09 -0.74 -10.30
CA ARG A 189 -19.47 -0.26 -10.15
C ARG A 189 -20.47 -1.38 -9.83
N TYR A 190 -20.09 -2.62 -10.18
CA TYR A 190 -20.96 -3.80 -10.09
C TYR A 190 -20.68 -4.65 -8.85
N ASP A 191 -19.44 -4.61 -8.33
CA ASP A 191 -19.03 -5.42 -7.19
C ASP A 191 -18.10 -4.60 -6.27
N ARG A 192 -18.57 -4.28 -5.08
CA ARG A 192 -17.84 -3.45 -4.10
C ARG A 192 -16.55 -4.09 -3.59
N LEU A 193 -16.39 -5.40 -3.74
CA LEU A 193 -15.17 -6.11 -3.35
C LEU A 193 -14.09 -6.02 -4.43
N LYS A 194 -14.48 -5.73 -5.68
CA LYS A 194 -13.57 -5.68 -6.83
C LYS A 194 -13.09 -4.27 -7.14
N MET A 195 -11.88 -4.22 -7.67
CA MET A 195 -11.36 -3.09 -8.45
C MET A 195 -11.53 -3.41 -9.93
N ALA A 196 -11.49 -2.39 -10.79
CA ALA A 196 -11.60 -2.54 -12.24
C ALA A 196 -10.76 -1.49 -12.95
N VAL A 197 -10.31 -1.79 -14.18
CA VAL A 197 -9.77 -0.77 -15.09
C VAL A 197 -10.91 0.13 -15.53
N ARG A 198 -10.77 1.44 -15.32
CA ARG A 198 -11.81 2.44 -15.57
C ARG A 198 -11.19 3.79 -15.91
N ALA A 199 -11.74 4.50 -16.87
CA ALA A 199 -11.24 5.83 -17.30
C ALA A 199 -11.21 6.87 -16.16
N ASP A 200 -12.18 6.82 -15.24
CA ASP A 200 -12.24 7.68 -14.03
C ASP A 200 -11.44 7.14 -12.83
N GLY A 201 -10.67 6.06 -13.04
CA GLY A 201 -9.79 5.47 -12.05
C GLY A 201 -8.50 6.29 -11.81
N ARG A 202 -7.70 5.84 -10.87
CA ARG A 202 -6.37 6.42 -10.60
C ARG A 202 -5.34 5.73 -11.48
N ARG A 203 -4.45 6.49 -12.11
CA ARG A 203 -3.36 5.96 -12.95
C ARG A 203 -2.69 4.76 -12.30
N ALA A 204 -2.55 3.67 -13.09
CA ALA A 204 -1.89 2.44 -12.68
C ALA A 204 -1.10 1.87 -13.86
N VAL A 205 0.16 1.48 -13.62
CA VAL A 205 1.06 0.95 -14.64
C VAL A 205 1.75 -0.29 -14.09
N THR A 206 1.61 -1.40 -14.83
CA THR A 206 2.26 -2.69 -14.56
C THR A 206 3.03 -3.13 -15.80
N ARG A 207 4.34 -3.29 -15.67
CA ARG A 207 5.17 -3.92 -16.72
C ARG A 207 5.32 -5.39 -16.37
N TYR A 208 5.18 -6.26 -17.35
CA TYR A 208 5.38 -7.70 -17.14
C TYR A 208 6.40 -8.28 -18.10
N ARG A 209 7.05 -9.35 -17.66
CA ARG A 209 7.89 -10.22 -18.46
C ARG A 209 7.63 -11.67 -18.06
N THR A 210 7.24 -12.49 -19.02
CA THR A 210 7.09 -13.93 -18.85
C THR A 210 8.47 -14.58 -18.71
N LEU A 211 8.65 -15.32 -17.65
CA LEU A 211 9.89 -16.04 -17.35
C LEU A 211 9.84 -17.46 -17.87
N TRP A 212 8.64 -18.02 -17.92
CA TRP A 212 8.38 -19.40 -18.29
C TRP A 212 6.91 -19.58 -18.66
N THR A 213 6.63 -20.45 -19.66
CA THR A 213 5.27 -20.80 -20.10
C THR A 213 5.16 -22.31 -20.27
N ARG A 214 3.99 -22.87 -19.90
CA ARG A 214 3.59 -24.24 -20.16
C ARG A 214 2.08 -24.29 -20.42
N GLY A 215 1.69 -24.61 -21.64
CA GLY A 215 0.28 -24.51 -22.06
C GLY A 215 -0.26 -23.10 -21.83
N SER A 216 -1.37 -23.01 -21.12
CA SER A 216 -1.99 -21.72 -20.74
C SER A 216 -1.45 -21.13 -19.43
N LEU A 217 -0.42 -21.71 -18.83
CA LEU A 217 0.21 -21.24 -17.61
C LEU A 217 1.48 -20.45 -17.89
N SER A 218 1.66 -19.32 -17.21
CA SER A 218 2.88 -18.51 -17.32
C SER A 218 3.36 -18.03 -15.96
N LEU A 219 4.63 -18.26 -15.64
CA LEU A 219 5.29 -17.58 -14.53
C LEU A 219 5.78 -16.22 -15.02
N THR A 220 5.30 -15.16 -14.40
CA THR A 220 5.50 -13.79 -14.88
C THR A 220 6.13 -12.92 -13.79
N ALA A 221 7.15 -12.16 -14.15
CA ALA A 221 7.69 -11.08 -13.32
C ALA A 221 6.93 -9.78 -13.63
N CYS A 222 6.27 -9.22 -12.64
CA CYS A 222 5.47 -8.00 -12.75
C CYS A 222 6.15 -6.86 -11.99
N ARG A 223 6.67 -5.84 -12.68
CA ARG A 223 7.17 -4.60 -12.08
C ARG A 223 6.07 -3.55 -12.08
N ILE A 224 5.74 -3.01 -10.90
CA ILE A 224 4.71 -1.99 -10.75
C ILE A 224 5.32 -0.60 -10.50
N GLU A 225 4.88 0.40 -11.28
CA GLU A 225 5.26 1.81 -11.08
C GLU A 225 4.35 2.50 -10.05
N THR A 226 3.15 2.00 -9.89
CA THR A 226 2.12 2.48 -8.98
C THR A 226 1.75 1.37 -7.99
N GLY A 227 1.00 1.66 -6.93
CA GLY A 227 0.56 0.68 -5.94
C GLY A 227 -0.94 0.79 -5.65
N ARG A 228 -1.80 0.47 -6.66
CA ARG A 228 -3.25 0.46 -6.45
C ARG A 228 -3.69 -0.87 -5.86
N THR A 229 -4.78 -0.85 -5.12
CA THR A 229 -5.40 -2.07 -4.58
C THR A 229 -5.64 -3.09 -5.70
N HIS A 230 -5.19 -4.33 -5.52
CA HIS A 230 -5.32 -5.43 -6.47
C HIS A 230 -4.69 -5.17 -7.85
N GLN A 231 -3.74 -4.23 -7.99
CA GLN A 231 -3.30 -3.73 -9.30
C GLN A 231 -2.89 -4.82 -10.28
N ILE A 232 -1.98 -5.72 -9.92
CA ILE A 232 -1.51 -6.80 -10.81
C ILE A 232 -2.67 -7.73 -11.17
N ARG A 233 -3.51 -8.07 -10.20
CA ARG A 233 -4.67 -8.95 -10.37
C ARG A 233 -5.67 -8.38 -11.38
N VAL A 234 -6.00 -7.09 -11.22
CA VAL A 234 -6.94 -6.35 -12.11
C VAL A 234 -6.36 -6.19 -13.50
N HIS A 235 -5.08 -5.82 -13.62
CA HIS A 235 -4.44 -5.66 -14.91
C HIS A 235 -4.36 -6.97 -15.68
N MET A 236 -4.00 -8.08 -15.04
CA MET A 236 -4.01 -9.38 -15.70
C MET A 236 -5.42 -9.79 -16.10
N ALA A 237 -6.41 -9.57 -15.24
CA ALA A 237 -7.82 -9.85 -15.59
C ALA A 237 -8.32 -9.02 -16.78
N SER A 238 -7.83 -7.79 -16.96
CA SER A 238 -8.22 -6.93 -18.08
C SER A 238 -7.75 -7.42 -19.45
N ILE A 239 -6.77 -8.32 -19.50
CA ILE A 239 -6.30 -8.98 -20.73
C ILE A 239 -6.76 -10.44 -20.84
N GLY A 240 -7.81 -10.83 -20.07
CA GLY A 240 -8.36 -12.18 -20.11
C GLY A 240 -7.53 -13.23 -19.35
N CYS A 241 -6.55 -12.79 -18.55
CA CYS A 241 -5.71 -13.64 -17.72
C CYS A 241 -6.08 -13.50 -16.24
N TYR A 242 -5.78 -14.51 -15.41
CA TYR A 242 -5.97 -14.42 -13.96
C TYR A 242 -4.83 -15.11 -13.22
N LEU A 243 -4.58 -14.66 -11.98
CA LEU A 243 -3.55 -15.26 -11.14
C LEU A 243 -4.06 -16.59 -10.55
N ASP A 244 -3.19 -17.56 -10.42
CA ASP A 244 -3.52 -18.82 -9.75
C ASP A 244 -3.98 -18.57 -8.31
N GLY A 245 -5.05 -19.24 -7.89
CA GLY A 245 -5.71 -19.03 -6.60
C GLY A 245 -6.56 -17.76 -6.47
N ASP A 246 -6.71 -16.94 -7.53
CA ASP A 246 -7.49 -15.70 -7.50
C ASP A 246 -8.98 -15.93 -7.80
N ARG A 247 -9.75 -16.29 -6.76
CA ARG A 247 -11.19 -16.47 -6.86
C ARG A 247 -12.00 -15.18 -7.03
N LEU A 248 -11.38 -14.03 -6.85
CA LEU A 248 -12.05 -12.74 -7.00
C LEU A 248 -12.08 -12.28 -8.46
N TYR A 249 -11.00 -12.48 -9.20
CA TYR A 249 -10.85 -12.05 -10.60
C TYR A 249 -10.79 -13.21 -11.59
N GLY A 250 -10.55 -14.43 -11.13
CA GLY A 250 -10.56 -15.66 -11.91
C GLY A 250 -11.81 -16.51 -11.67
N PRO A 251 -11.79 -17.77 -12.14
CA PRO A 251 -12.84 -18.74 -11.88
C PRO A 251 -13.03 -18.98 -10.38
N LYS A 252 -14.30 -19.16 -9.96
CA LYS A 252 -14.62 -19.55 -8.59
C LYS A 252 -14.37 -21.03 -8.31
N ASP A 253 -14.35 -21.84 -9.37
CA ASP A 253 -14.11 -23.27 -9.29
C ASP A 253 -12.66 -23.54 -8.86
N VAL A 254 -12.52 -24.17 -7.70
CA VAL A 254 -11.22 -24.48 -7.09
C VAL A 254 -10.41 -25.50 -7.88
N SER A 255 -11.06 -26.41 -8.63
CA SER A 255 -10.38 -27.43 -9.45
C SER A 255 -9.52 -26.80 -10.56
N ARG A 256 -9.75 -25.53 -10.87
CA ARG A 256 -8.98 -24.77 -11.89
C ARG A 256 -7.77 -24.05 -11.32
N HIS A 257 -7.45 -24.25 -10.06
CA HIS A 257 -6.33 -23.58 -9.39
C HIS A 257 -5.41 -24.62 -8.73
N PHE A 258 -4.12 -24.34 -8.72
CA PHE A 258 -3.13 -25.13 -7.99
C PHE A 258 -3.02 -24.70 -6.52
N LEU A 259 -3.43 -23.46 -6.21
CA LEU A 259 -3.44 -22.90 -4.86
C LEU A 259 -4.86 -22.70 -4.32
N GLU A 260 -5.02 -23.04 -3.06
CA GLU A 260 -6.22 -22.73 -2.31
C GLU A 260 -5.95 -21.67 -1.24
N GLY A 261 -6.94 -20.79 -1.00
CA GLY A 261 -6.90 -19.81 0.08
C GLY A 261 -6.03 -18.58 -0.12
N ARG A 262 -5.18 -18.55 -1.16
CA ARG A 262 -4.35 -17.39 -1.53
C ARG A 262 -4.12 -17.29 -3.03
N VAL A 263 -3.61 -16.12 -3.47
CA VAL A 263 -3.17 -15.91 -4.84
C VAL A 263 -1.68 -16.24 -5.00
N PHE A 264 -1.29 -16.79 -6.14
CA PHE A 264 0.13 -16.93 -6.50
C PHE A 264 0.69 -15.55 -6.87
N LEU A 265 0.96 -14.76 -5.86
CA LEU A 265 1.55 -13.45 -5.98
C LEU A 265 2.54 -13.22 -4.82
N HIS A 266 3.77 -12.89 -5.16
CA HIS A 266 4.86 -12.73 -4.21
C HIS A 266 5.70 -11.50 -4.52
N ALA A 267 5.84 -10.59 -3.57
CA ALA A 267 6.71 -9.40 -3.67
C ALA A 267 8.18 -9.85 -3.60
N TRP A 268 8.74 -10.13 -4.76
CA TRP A 268 10.02 -10.83 -4.93
C TRP A 268 11.25 -9.94 -4.78
N ARG A 269 11.19 -8.72 -5.36
CA ARG A 269 12.30 -7.76 -5.30
C ARG A 269 11.80 -6.40 -4.86
N LEU A 270 12.60 -5.74 -4.03
CA LEU A 270 12.37 -4.40 -3.53
C LEU A 270 13.69 -3.62 -3.60
N SER A 271 13.68 -2.46 -4.25
CA SER A 271 14.84 -1.57 -4.31
C SER A 271 14.40 -0.13 -4.01
N PHE A 272 15.17 0.59 -3.18
CA PHE A 272 14.91 1.96 -2.75
C PHE A 272 16.20 2.61 -2.23
N HIS A 273 16.18 3.94 -1.99
CA HIS A 273 17.31 4.63 -1.38
C HIS A 273 17.18 4.64 0.14
N HIS A 274 18.30 4.47 0.82
CA HIS A 274 18.35 4.53 2.29
C HIS A 274 18.18 5.97 2.79
N PRO A 275 17.39 6.23 3.85
CA PRO A 275 17.06 7.59 4.29
C PRO A 275 18.25 8.34 4.91
N SER A 276 19.28 7.66 5.43
CA SER A 276 20.42 8.33 6.09
C SER A 276 21.50 8.79 5.12
N ASP A 277 21.81 7.99 4.10
CA ASP A 277 22.98 8.19 3.23
C ASP A 277 22.67 8.13 1.73
N GLY A 278 21.42 7.84 1.37
CA GLY A 278 20.98 7.77 -0.03
C GLY A 278 21.48 6.55 -0.81
N ARG A 279 22.22 5.62 -0.17
CA ARG A 279 22.69 4.40 -0.86
C ARG A 279 21.53 3.56 -1.37
N THR A 280 21.70 2.93 -2.52
CA THR A 280 20.69 2.02 -3.06
C THR A 280 20.66 0.72 -2.27
N MET A 281 19.49 0.40 -1.73
CA MET A 281 19.20 -0.85 -1.02
C MET A 281 18.47 -1.80 -1.96
N ASN A 282 18.96 -3.03 -2.11
CA ASN A 282 18.39 -4.06 -2.98
C ASN A 282 18.10 -5.31 -2.18
N PHE A 283 16.85 -5.76 -2.19
CA PHE A 283 16.42 -6.96 -1.49
C PHE A 283 15.74 -7.94 -2.44
N ARG A 284 15.91 -9.23 -2.16
CA ARG A 284 15.25 -10.32 -2.85
C ARG A 284 14.72 -11.32 -1.82
N SER A 285 13.46 -11.73 -1.99
CA SER A 285 12.82 -12.77 -1.19
C SER A 285 12.67 -14.04 -2.02
N PRO A 286 13.09 -15.21 -1.55
CA PRO A 286 12.81 -16.47 -2.23
C PRO A 286 11.29 -16.73 -2.23
N LEU A 287 10.83 -17.50 -3.23
CA LEU A 287 9.43 -17.97 -3.20
C LEU A 287 9.23 -18.85 -1.96
N PRO A 288 8.10 -18.68 -1.26
CA PRO A 288 7.69 -19.62 -0.20
C PRO A 288 7.55 -21.05 -0.72
N ASP A 289 7.80 -22.03 0.16
CA ASP A 289 7.79 -23.46 -0.20
C ASP A 289 6.48 -23.91 -0.85
N GLU A 290 5.35 -23.39 -0.40
CA GLU A 290 4.04 -23.64 -1.01
C GLU A 290 3.97 -23.23 -2.49
N LEU A 291 4.56 -22.06 -2.84
CA LEU A 291 4.62 -21.61 -4.23
C LEU A 291 5.63 -22.41 -5.06
N ILE A 292 6.75 -22.80 -4.45
CA ILE A 292 7.72 -23.71 -5.07
C ILE A 292 7.07 -25.07 -5.35
N GLY A 293 6.28 -25.59 -4.39
CA GLY A 293 5.52 -26.84 -4.55
C GLY A 293 4.59 -26.82 -5.76
N VAL A 294 3.87 -25.73 -5.98
CA VAL A 294 3.02 -25.52 -7.17
C VAL A 294 3.87 -25.62 -8.45
N LEU A 295 4.99 -24.90 -8.50
CA LEU A 295 5.85 -24.90 -9.70
C LEU A 295 6.45 -26.30 -9.97
N LYS A 296 6.80 -27.05 -8.92
CA LYS A 296 7.26 -28.45 -9.05
C LYS A 296 6.14 -29.35 -9.60
N LYS A 297 4.92 -29.24 -9.07
CA LYS A 297 3.77 -30.00 -9.54
C LYS A 297 3.51 -29.75 -11.03
N ILE A 298 3.46 -28.49 -11.44
CA ILE A 298 3.26 -28.12 -12.84
C ILE A 298 4.37 -28.69 -13.74
N ARG A 299 5.61 -28.81 -13.26
CA ARG A 299 6.72 -29.35 -14.03
C ARG A 299 6.64 -30.87 -14.21
N SER A 300 6.03 -31.59 -13.27
CA SER A 300 5.90 -33.06 -13.29
C SER A 300 4.69 -33.56 -14.10
N GLU A 301 3.67 -32.72 -14.29
CA GLU A 301 2.53 -32.97 -15.18
C GLU A 301 2.88 -32.70 -16.66
#